data_75ffd64070e774ea1574d4b3080af696
#
_entry.id   75ffd64070e774ea1574d4b3080af696
#
_cell.length_a   1.000
_cell.length_b   1.000
_cell.length_c   1.000
_cell.angle_alpha   90.00
_cell.angle_beta   90.00
_cell.angle_gamma   90.00
#
_symmetry.space_group_name_H-M   'P 1'
#
loop_
_entity.id
_entity.type
_entity.pdbx_description
1 polymer ?
#
loop_
_entity_poly.entity_id
_entity_poly.type
_entity_poly.pdbx_seq_one_letter_code
_entity_poly.pdbx_strand_id
1 'polypeptide(L)'
;VRRRRAHRNVEPSVASHFPSLSKGYDIDPDVHMFTEDVHLAIMPIGGRTERQEDFAVELKGEEPDCEKAKEIIGELGEYDRHDTEAMVCDAIDNIARHLAWEGQAVYEIITDNEQIYIHGFTSKYLFKIFIWFLQIIPPGDWGLWKRKYTLVSRERIWKVNIPRELGGTSGYKRVIKRLGKYSHLGPEFYRQDLEQGITTKYYDFLKYVRNSEIYFNRVTQKWGWNRRDWSQDKCTEYYSFYKMLSFRYAQAILREHIIQEINRLLDRLSIKCKLNVVGLPTAKEILQIRNDMQKGDIPFTEVSDKVAI
;
A
#
# COMPACT_ATOMS: atom_id res chain seq x y z
N VAL A 1 -10.03 19.56 6.30
CA VAL A 1 -8.65 19.00 6.30
C VAL A 1 -7.93 19.63 5.12
N ARG A 2 -6.83 20.34 5.32
CA ARG A 2 -6.03 20.95 4.26
C ARG A 2 -4.94 19.97 3.85
N ARG A 3 -4.70 19.79 2.53
CA ARG A 3 -3.47 19.16 2.04
C ARG A 3 -2.27 19.92 2.54
N ARG A 4 -1.24 19.22 3.04
CA ARG A 4 0.02 19.86 3.41
C ARG A 4 0.56 20.63 2.21
N ARG A 5 0.85 21.90 2.42
CA ARG A 5 1.61 22.69 1.44
C ARG A 5 3.06 22.26 1.57
N ALA A 6 3.70 21.92 0.45
CA ALA A 6 5.14 21.80 0.42
C ALA A 6 5.76 23.04 1.10
N HIS A 7 6.65 22.82 2.05
CA HIS A 7 7.33 23.92 2.75
C HIS A 7 8.05 24.79 1.73
N ARG A 8 7.61 26.03 1.59
CA ARG A 8 8.06 26.94 0.51
C ARG A 8 9.55 27.30 0.59
N ASN A 9 10.20 27.04 1.74
CA ASN A 9 11.57 27.48 1.99
C ASN A 9 12.61 26.37 1.84
N VAL A 10 12.19 25.11 1.68
CA VAL A 10 13.10 23.99 1.56
C VAL A 10 12.85 23.29 0.24
N GLU A 11 13.79 23.41 -0.70
CA GLU A 11 13.70 22.74 -1.98
C GLU A 11 14.24 21.30 -1.86
N PRO A 12 13.43 20.27 -2.20
CA PRO A 12 13.92 18.90 -2.24
C PRO A 12 14.94 18.74 -3.37
N SER A 13 15.94 17.89 -3.15
CA SER A 13 16.93 17.56 -4.17
C SER A 13 16.34 16.67 -5.26
N VAL A 14 15.29 15.93 -4.95
CA VAL A 14 14.62 15.00 -5.85
C VAL A 14 13.25 15.52 -6.27
N ALA A 15 12.89 15.32 -7.51
CA ALA A 15 11.59 15.70 -8.03
C ALA A 15 10.48 14.78 -7.48
N SER A 16 9.45 15.37 -6.89
CA SER A 16 8.23 14.64 -6.55
C SER A 16 7.40 14.48 -7.81
N HIS A 17 7.39 13.29 -8.36
CA HIS A 17 6.48 12.98 -9.44
C HIS A 17 5.74 11.70 -9.08
N PHE A 18 4.54 11.86 -8.53
CA PHE A 18 3.59 10.77 -8.45
C PHE A 18 2.83 10.73 -9.77
N PRO A 19 2.71 9.57 -10.41
CA PRO A 19 1.79 9.45 -11.52
C PRO A 19 0.42 9.86 -10.98
N SER A 20 -0.03 11.07 -11.35
CA SER A 20 -1.36 11.50 -10.99
C SER A 20 -2.32 10.56 -11.70
N LEU A 21 -3.21 9.94 -10.95
CA LEU A 21 -4.33 9.15 -11.47
C LEU A 21 -5.18 9.94 -12.47
N SER A 22 -5.06 11.28 -12.48
CA SER A 22 -5.79 12.20 -13.33
C SER A 22 -5.27 12.33 -14.77
N LYS A 23 -4.12 11.79 -15.10
CA LYS A 23 -3.58 11.83 -16.49
C LYS A 23 -3.74 10.45 -17.13
N GLY A 24 -4.98 10.08 -17.51
CA GLY A 24 -5.27 9.13 -18.59
C GLY A 24 -4.28 7.98 -18.83
N TYR A 25 -3.69 7.44 -17.78
CA TYR A 25 -3.03 6.16 -17.89
C TYR A 25 -4.15 5.14 -18.03
N ASP A 26 -4.12 4.35 -19.06
CA ASP A 26 -4.81 3.06 -19.14
C ASP A 26 -4.26 2.19 -18.01
N ILE A 27 -4.69 2.49 -16.79
CA ILE A 27 -4.39 1.67 -15.64
C ILE A 27 -5.35 0.51 -15.77
N ASP A 28 -4.76 -0.63 -15.98
CA ASP A 28 -5.44 -1.89 -15.96
C ASP A 28 -6.40 -2.00 -14.76
N PRO A 29 -7.71 -2.24 -14.98
CA PRO A 29 -8.70 -2.25 -13.91
C PRO A 29 -8.36 -3.21 -12.78
N ASP A 30 -7.80 -4.39 -13.08
CA ASP A 30 -7.45 -5.37 -12.06
C ASP A 30 -6.21 -4.94 -11.25
N VAL A 31 -5.26 -4.24 -11.90
CA VAL A 31 -4.12 -3.63 -11.19
C VAL A 31 -4.61 -2.52 -10.29
N HIS A 32 -5.48 -1.65 -10.78
CA HIS A 32 -6.05 -0.56 -10.00
C HIS A 32 -6.79 -1.10 -8.78
N MET A 33 -7.71 -2.03 -8.98
CA MET A 33 -8.51 -2.65 -7.92
C MET A 33 -7.63 -3.33 -6.87
N PHE A 34 -6.63 -4.11 -7.30
CA PHE A 34 -5.71 -4.78 -6.39
C PHE A 34 -4.87 -3.79 -5.58
N THR A 35 -4.29 -2.78 -6.23
CA THR A 35 -3.47 -1.78 -5.54
C THR A 35 -4.29 -0.93 -4.57
N GLU A 36 -5.52 -0.59 -4.94
CA GLU A 36 -6.46 0.12 -4.07
C GLU A 36 -6.81 -0.75 -2.85
N ASP A 37 -7.21 -2.00 -3.05
CA ASP A 37 -7.56 -2.92 -1.96
C ASP A 37 -6.39 -3.17 -0.99
N VAL A 38 -5.16 -3.21 -1.48
CA VAL A 38 -3.98 -3.44 -0.63
C VAL A 38 -3.82 -2.36 0.44
N HIS A 39 -4.06 -1.08 0.11
CA HIS A 39 -3.92 -0.02 1.09
C HIS A 39 -5.22 0.40 1.77
N LEU A 40 -6.39 0.16 1.13
CA LEU A 40 -7.68 0.44 1.76
C LEU A 40 -7.86 -0.39 3.03
N ALA A 41 -8.35 0.24 4.08
CA ALA A 41 -8.61 -0.39 5.38
C ALA A 41 -7.40 -1.12 6.00
N ILE A 42 -6.18 -0.66 5.71
CA ILE A 42 -4.97 -1.11 6.43
C ILE A 42 -4.94 -0.54 7.86
N MET A 43 -5.48 0.66 8.01
CA MET A 43 -5.83 1.30 9.29
C MET A 43 -7.33 1.59 9.31
N PRO A 44 -7.97 1.65 10.49
CA PRO A 44 -9.35 2.06 10.59
C PRO A 44 -9.54 3.47 10.04
N ILE A 45 -10.61 3.65 9.26
CA ILE A 45 -10.99 4.98 8.76
C ILE A 45 -11.74 5.68 9.88
N GLY A 46 -11.14 6.73 10.46
CA GLY A 46 -11.64 7.43 11.64
C GLY A 46 -13.13 7.76 11.62
N GLY A 47 -13.80 7.46 12.73
CA GLY A 47 -15.07 8.05 13.13
C GLY A 47 -16.35 7.40 12.58
N ARG A 48 -16.35 6.19 12.01
CA ARG A 48 -17.55 5.64 11.36
C ARG A 48 -18.03 4.26 11.77
N THR A 49 -17.35 3.53 12.65
CA THR A 49 -17.84 2.23 13.11
C THR A 49 -17.74 2.11 14.63
N GLU A 50 -18.79 1.54 15.25
CA GLU A 50 -18.87 1.25 16.69
C GLU A 50 -17.73 0.36 17.23
N ARG A 51 -16.93 -0.24 16.34
CA ARG A 51 -15.81 -1.14 16.67
C ARG A 51 -14.44 -0.46 16.72
N GLN A 52 -14.37 0.84 16.46
CA GLN A 52 -13.10 1.60 16.48
C GLN A 52 -12.70 2.09 17.89
N GLU A 53 -13.54 1.87 18.89
CA GLU A 53 -13.29 2.31 20.25
C GLU A 53 -12.14 1.57 20.94
N ASP A 54 -11.71 0.42 20.38
CA ASP A 54 -10.71 -0.45 21.01
C ASP A 54 -9.28 -0.26 20.47
N PHE A 55 -9.07 0.63 19.49
CA PHE A 55 -7.73 0.85 18.97
C PHE A 55 -7.14 2.16 19.47
N ALA A 56 -5.86 2.15 19.80
CA ALA A 56 -5.14 3.33 20.25
C ALA A 56 -3.74 3.42 19.65
N VAL A 57 -3.30 4.65 19.42
CA VAL A 57 -1.93 4.96 19.02
C VAL A 57 -1.15 5.46 20.23
N GLU A 58 -0.04 4.81 20.53
CA GLU A 58 0.83 5.14 21.64
C GLU A 58 2.21 5.58 21.13
N LEU A 59 2.68 6.72 21.60
CA LEU A 59 4.07 7.16 21.45
C LEU A 59 4.78 6.98 22.80
N LYS A 60 5.76 6.06 22.84
CA LYS A 60 6.49 5.69 24.07
C LYS A 60 7.89 6.29 24.03
N GLY A 61 8.15 7.25 24.92
CA GLY A 61 9.42 7.95 25.05
C GLY A 61 9.31 9.14 25.98
N GLU A 62 10.38 9.95 26.08
CA GLU A 62 10.35 11.22 26.77
C GLU A 62 9.57 12.26 25.96
N GLU A 63 8.90 13.21 26.63
CA GLU A 63 8.03 14.19 25.97
C GLU A 63 8.68 14.95 24.79
N PRO A 64 9.94 15.47 24.93
CA PRO A 64 10.59 16.17 23.82
C PRO A 64 10.81 15.29 22.58
N ASP A 65 11.12 14.02 22.79
CA ASP A 65 11.31 13.05 21.69
C ASP A 65 9.99 12.63 21.08
N CYS A 66 8.92 12.52 21.88
CA CYS A 66 7.59 12.22 21.39
C CYS A 66 7.00 13.35 20.53
N GLU A 67 7.23 14.63 20.90
CA GLU A 67 6.82 15.76 20.07
C GLU A 67 7.57 15.79 18.73
N LYS A 68 8.89 15.58 18.74
CA LYS A 68 9.67 15.43 17.50
C LYS A 68 9.20 14.24 16.65
N ALA A 69 8.85 13.12 17.27
CA ALA A 69 8.31 11.97 16.59
C ALA A 69 6.98 12.29 15.91
N LYS A 70 6.08 13.04 16.57
CA LYS A 70 4.82 13.52 15.97
C LYS A 70 5.08 14.40 14.75
N GLU A 71 6.03 15.34 14.83
CA GLU A 71 6.40 16.17 13.68
C GLU A 71 6.85 15.32 12.50
N ILE A 72 7.76 14.36 12.73
CA ILE A 72 8.28 13.46 11.69
C ILE A 72 7.18 12.58 11.09
N ILE A 73 6.35 11.95 11.94
CA ILE A 73 5.22 11.13 11.48
C ILE A 73 4.23 11.98 10.69
N GLY A 74 3.97 13.18 11.17
CA GLY A 74 3.17 14.13 10.45
C GLY A 74 3.69 14.44 9.05
N GLU A 75 5.01 14.57 8.85
CA GLU A 75 5.61 14.78 7.52
C GLU A 75 5.39 13.60 6.55
N LEU A 76 5.16 12.39 7.05
CA LEU A 76 4.87 11.20 6.25
C LEU A 76 3.43 11.17 5.72
N GLY A 77 2.50 11.89 6.35
CA GLY A 77 1.10 11.96 5.94
C GLY A 77 0.87 12.88 4.72
N GLU A 78 -0.30 12.75 4.11
CA GLU A 78 -0.73 13.63 3.00
C GLU A 78 -1.42 14.90 3.53
N TYR A 79 -2.04 14.80 4.70
CA TYR A 79 -2.90 15.85 5.25
C TYR A 79 -2.32 16.44 6.53
N ASP A 80 -2.64 17.69 6.78
CA ASP A 80 -2.33 18.34 8.05
C ASP A 80 -3.36 17.91 9.11
N ARG A 81 -2.91 17.06 10.05
CA ARG A 81 -3.72 16.48 11.11
C ARG A 81 -3.26 17.00 12.45
N HIS A 82 -4.21 17.37 13.32
CA HIS A 82 -3.91 17.83 14.67
C HIS A 82 -3.97 16.72 15.70
N ASP A 83 -4.80 15.72 15.45
CA ASP A 83 -4.92 14.55 16.29
C ASP A 83 -3.83 13.51 15.97
N THR A 84 -3.15 12.99 17.00
CA THR A 84 -2.04 12.04 16.87
C THR A 84 -2.47 10.74 16.20
N GLU A 85 -3.65 10.24 16.53
CA GLU A 85 -4.17 9.01 15.94
C GLU A 85 -4.47 9.19 14.45
N ALA A 86 -5.21 10.25 14.09
CA ALA A 86 -5.49 10.58 12.72
C ALA A 86 -4.22 10.85 11.89
N MET A 87 -3.19 11.44 12.52
CA MET A 87 -1.88 11.67 11.91
C MET A 87 -1.15 10.37 11.59
N VAL A 88 -1.12 9.44 12.53
CA VAL A 88 -0.46 8.13 12.34
C VAL A 88 -1.22 7.30 11.30
N CYS A 89 -2.55 7.30 11.34
CA CYS A 89 -3.36 6.63 10.33
C CYS A 89 -3.08 7.16 8.92
N ASP A 90 -3.04 8.50 8.76
CA ASP A 90 -2.72 9.15 7.49
C ASP A 90 -1.30 8.81 6.99
N ALA A 91 -0.32 8.79 7.90
CA ALA A 91 1.06 8.42 7.57
C ALA A 91 1.17 6.95 7.12
N ILE A 92 0.54 6.03 7.83
CA ILE A 92 0.55 4.60 7.48
C ILE A 92 -0.17 4.36 6.15
N ASP A 93 -1.36 4.98 5.95
CA ASP A 93 -2.11 4.86 4.69
C ASP A 93 -1.30 5.43 3.51
N ASN A 94 -0.68 6.59 3.68
CA ASN A 94 0.15 7.18 2.63
C ASN A 94 1.34 6.30 2.25
N ILE A 95 2.06 5.75 3.22
CA ILE A 95 3.16 4.80 2.96
C ILE A 95 2.62 3.53 2.29
N ALA A 96 1.50 2.97 2.76
CA ALA A 96 0.89 1.78 2.19
C ALA A 96 0.46 2.01 0.74
N ARG A 97 -0.11 3.19 0.44
CA ARG A 97 -0.48 3.59 -0.92
C ARG A 97 0.73 3.63 -1.85
N HIS A 98 1.87 4.20 -1.42
CA HIS A 98 3.10 4.18 -2.19
C HIS A 98 3.63 2.76 -2.41
N LEU A 99 3.58 1.92 -1.38
CA LEU A 99 3.96 0.51 -1.48
C LEU A 99 3.05 -0.25 -2.46
N ALA A 100 1.74 0.00 -2.41
CA ALA A 100 0.78 -0.63 -3.29
C ALA A 100 0.99 -0.23 -4.76
N TRP A 101 1.25 1.04 -5.06
CA TRP A 101 1.42 1.51 -6.44
C TRP A 101 2.79 1.21 -7.05
N GLU A 102 3.86 1.29 -6.26
CA GLU A 102 5.23 1.21 -6.76
C GLU A 102 6.02 -0.02 -6.28
N GLY A 103 5.47 -0.75 -5.29
CA GLY A 103 6.16 -1.85 -4.61
C GLY A 103 7.26 -1.40 -3.64
N GLN A 104 7.45 -0.11 -3.50
CA GLN A 104 8.35 0.55 -2.54
C GLN A 104 7.94 1.99 -2.34
N ALA A 105 8.05 2.49 -1.11
CA ALA A 105 7.90 3.89 -0.79
C ALA A 105 9.29 4.51 -0.59
N VAL A 106 9.52 5.70 -1.13
CA VAL A 106 10.83 6.36 -1.10
C VAL A 106 10.67 7.81 -0.69
N TYR A 107 11.49 8.22 0.25
CA TYR A 107 11.45 9.55 0.84
C TYR A 107 12.86 10.14 0.91
N GLU A 108 12.97 11.44 0.66
CA GLU A 108 14.17 12.22 0.96
C GLU A 108 14.01 12.86 2.34
N ILE A 109 15.05 12.70 3.17
CA ILE A 109 15.18 13.36 4.46
C ILE A 109 16.00 14.62 4.24
N ILE A 110 15.43 15.77 4.58
CA ILE A 110 16.05 17.08 4.42
C ILE A 110 16.15 17.69 5.80
N THR A 111 17.37 18.06 6.22
CA THR A 111 17.60 18.75 7.48
C THR A 111 17.96 20.20 7.18
N ASP A 112 17.19 21.13 7.73
CA ASP A 112 17.41 22.56 7.62
C ASP A 112 17.18 23.21 9.00
N ASN A 113 18.22 23.90 9.53
CA ASN A 113 18.15 24.62 10.80
C ASN A 113 17.51 23.81 11.96
N GLU A 114 17.96 22.57 12.18
CA GLU A 114 17.46 21.63 13.18
C GLU A 114 16.05 21.07 12.90
N GLN A 115 15.35 21.55 11.87
CA GLN A 115 14.09 20.97 11.43
C GLN A 115 14.33 19.86 10.40
N ILE A 116 13.53 18.82 10.51
CA ILE A 116 13.59 17.67 9.61
C ILE A 116 12.32 17.65 8.75
N TYR A 117 12.52 17.63 7.46
CA TYR A 117 11.45 17.53 6.47
C TYR A 117 11.55 16.20 5.75
N ILE A 118 10.42 15.59 5.45
CA ILE A 118 10.37 14.33 4.72
C ILE A 118 9.59 14.53 3.44
N HIS A 119 10.27 14.31 2.30
CA HIS A 119 9.69 14.49 1.00
C HIS A 119 9.53 13.16 0.27
N GLY A 120 8.29 12.73 0.05
CA GLY A 120 7.98 11.52 -0.71
C GLY A 120 8.12 11.75 -2.23
N PHE A 121 8.65 10.78 -2.95
CA PHE A 121 8.80 10.86 -4.40
C PHE A 121 8.70 9.49 -5.07
N THR A 122 8.49 9.48 -6.40
CA THR A 122 8.36 8.23 -7.14
C THR A 122 9.68 7.47 -7.22
N SER A 123 9.59 6.17 -7.01
CA SER A 123 10.73 5.26 -7.15
C SER A 123 11.04 4.86 -8.59
N LYS A 124 10.14 5.18 -9.53
CA LYS A 124 10.17 4.69 -10.92
C LYS A 124 11.45 5.07 -11.67
N TYR A 125 11.99 6.26 -11.40
CA TYR A 125 13.17 6.80 -12.07
C TYR A 125 14.37 6.94 -11.14
N LEU A 126 14.39 6.17 -10.04
CA LEU A 126 15.46 6.18 -9.07
C LEU A 126 16.37 4.97 -9.23
N PHE A 127 17.63 5.22 -9.50
CA PHE A 127 18.65 4.18 -9.70
C PHE A 127 19.73 4.28 -8.63
N LYS A 128 20.10 3.14 -8.03
CA LYS A 128 21.19 3.09 -7.07
C LYS A 128 22.53 3.01 -7.80
N ILE A 129 23.45 3.94 -7.51
CA ILE A 129 24.81 3.99 -8.03
C ILE A 129 25.77 4.08 -6.84
N PHE A 130 26.37 2.95 -6.44
CA PHE A 130 27.26 2.84 -5.25
C PHE A 130 26.61 3.43 -3.98
N ILE A 131 27.15 4.56 -3.49
CA ILE A 131 26.70 5.30 -2.30
C ILE A 131 25.69 6.41 -2.63
N TRP A 132 25.34 6.58 -3.91
CA TRP A 132 24.42 7.61 -4.40
C TRP A 132 23.16 7.00 -4.98
N PHE A 133 22.13 7.82 -5.05
CA PHE A 133 20.97 7.57 -5.89
C PHE A 133 20.93 8.60 -7.02
N LEU A 134 20.82 8.10 -8.25
CA LEU A 134 20.55 8.89 -9.43
C LEU A 134 19.05 8.91 -9.68
N GLN A 135 18.45 10.08 -9.69
CA GLN A 135 17.10 10.28 -10.19
C GLN A 135 17.14 10.86 -11.59
N ILE A 136 16.44 10.23 -12.54
CA ILE A 136 16.20 10.77 -13.88
C ILE A 136 14.87 11.54 -13.82
N ILE A 137 14.90 12.81 -14.19
CA ILE A 137 13.71 13.67 -14.22
C ILE A 137 12.99 13.45 -15.56
N PRO A 138 11.69 13.12 -15.55
CA PRO A 138 10.92 12.96 -16.78
C PRO A 138 10.95 14.21 -17.67
N PRO A 139 10.94 14.07 -19.01
CA PRO A 139 11.02 15.21 -19.93
C PRO A 139 9.95 16.29 -19.71
N GLY A 140 8.74 15.90 -19.30
CA GLY A 140 7.66 16.83 -18.99
C GLY A 140 7.93 17.78 -17.81
N ASP A 141 8.88 17.41 -16.94
CA ASP A 141 9.19 18.16 -15.72
C ASP A 141 10.51 18.97 -15.84
N TRP A 142 11.23 18.87 -16.96
CA TRP A 142 12.50 19.59 -17.15
C TRP A 142 12.36 21.10 -17.03
N GLY A 143 11.24 21.64 -17.46
CA GLY A 143 10.94 23.09 -17.36
C GLY A 143 10.86 23.57 -15.91
N LEU A 144 10.31 22.77 -15.04
CA LEU A 144 10.18 23.07 -13.62
C LEU A 144 11.50 22.90 -12.87
N TRP A 145 12.20 21.80 -13.14
CA TRP A 145 13.41 21.42 -12.40
C TRP A 145 14.71 21.96 -12.99
N LYS A 146 14.67 22.51 -14.21
CA LYS A 146 15.84 23.07 -14.94
C LYS A 146 17.05 22.11 -15.01
N ARG A 147 16.80 20.80 -14.82
CA ARG A 147 17.82 19.74 -14.83
C ARG A 147 17.20 18.42 -15.28
N LYS A 148 18.02 17.54 -15.87
CA LYS A 148 17.59 16.24 -16.41
C LYS A 148 17.81 15.09 -15.42
N TYR A 149 18.71 15.26 -14.49
CA TYR A 149 19.04 14.27 -13.46
C TYR A 149 19.54 14.96 -12.19
N THR A 150 19.47 14.26 -11.09
CA THR A 150 20.03 14.68 -9.81
C THR A 150 20.65 13.50 -9.09
N LEU A 151 21.68 13.76 -8.30
CA LEU A 151 22.34 12.79 -7.44
C LEU A 151 22.03 13.13 -5.98
N VAL A 152 21.62 12.14 -5.22
CA VAL A 152 21.31 12.28 -3.79
C VAL A 152 22.08 11.25 -3.02
N SER A 153 22.68 11.64 -1.89
CA SER A 153 23.36 10.73 -0.98
C SER A 153 22.39 9.67 -0.43
N ARG A 154 22.89 8.44 -0.31
CA ARG A 154 22.12 7.35 0.28
C ARG A 154 21.65 7.67 1.70
N GLU A 155 22.41 8.45 2.44
CA GLU A 155 22.07 8.86 3.80
C GLU A 155 20.85 9.79 3.88
N ARG A 156 20.51 10.45 2.78
CA ARG A 156 19.31 11.29 2.69
C ARG A 156 18.07 10.53 2.20
N ILE A 157 18.22 9.30 1.77
CA ILE A 157 17.11 8.51 1.26
C ILE A 157 16.65 7.49 2.31
N TRP A 158 15.38 7.52 2.64
CA TRP A 158 14.70 6.48 3.38
C TRP A 158 13.79 5.69 2.44
N LYS A 159 13.82 4.35 2.57
CA LYS A 159 13.07 3.45 1.70
C LYS A 159 12.34 2.40 2.53
N VAL A 160 11.06 2.27 2.27
CA VAL A 160 10.24 1.17 2.74
C VAL A 160 9.96 0.23 1.57
N ASN A 161 10.15 -1.06 1.76
CA ASN A 161 9.94 -2.07 0.73
C ASN A 161 8.81 -3.00 1.15
N ILE A 162 8.16 -3.67 0.19
CA ILE A 162 7.24 -4.76 0.49
C ILE A 162 7.99 -5.84 1.31
N PRO A 163 7.44 -6.32 2.43
CA PRO A 163 8.06 -7.35 3.25
C PRO A 163 8.25 -8.68 2.50
N ARG A 164 9.25 -9.46 2.92
CA ARG A 164 9.62 -10.71 2.24
C ARG A 164 8.51 -11.77 2.28
N GLU A 165 7.75 -11.78 3.34
CA GLU A 165 6.58 -12.64 3.56
C GLU A 165 5.54 -12.47 2.44
N LEU A 166 5.34 -11.25 1.97
CA LEU A 166 4.46 -10.89 0.86
C LEU A 166 5.16 -10.97 -0.52
N GLY A 167 6.38 -11.48 -0.56
CA GLY A 167 7.17 -11.69 -1.78
C GLY A 167 8.21 -10.63 -2.08
N GLY A 168 8.35 -9.62 -1.23
CA GLY A 168 9.27 -8.50 -1.41
C GLY A 168 8.90 -7.63 -2.61
N THR A 169 9.63 -6.55 -2.81
CA THR A 169 9.40 -5.59 -3.91
C THR A 169 9.41 -6.26 -5.30
N SER A 170 10.33 -7.18 -5.56
CA SER A 170 10.43 -7.86 -6.85
C SER A 170 9.28 -8.84 -7.09
N GLY A 171 8.81 -9.52 -6.04
CA GLY A 171 7.64 -10.40 -6.09
C GLY A 171 6.38 -9.60 -6.35
N TYR A 172 6.20 -8.50 -5.63
CA TYR A 172 5.07 -7.60 -5.80
C TYR A 172 5.01 -7.01 -7.23
N LYS A 173 6.12 -6.48 -7.74
CA LYS A 173 6.18 -5.96 -9.13
C LYS A 173 5.83 -7.02 -10.17
N ARG A 174 6.15 -8.32 -9.91
CA ARG A 174 5.72 -9.42 -10.78
C ARG A 174 4.21 -9.66 -10.70
N VAL A 175 3.60 -9.53 -9.52
CA VAL A 175 2.13 -9.61 -9.37
C VAL A 175 1.47 -8.52 -10.21
N ILE A 176 1.85 -7.26 -10.03
CA ILE A 176 1.33 -6.12 -10.80
C ILE A 176 1.47 -6.35 -12.31
N LYS A 177 2.68 -6.71 -12.77
CA LYS A 177 2.93 -6.97 -14.20
C LYS A 177 2.08 -8.11 -14.75
N ARG A 178 1.82 -9.16 -13.97
CA ARG A 178 1.01 -10.30 -14.40
C ARG A 178 -0.47 -9.95 -14.41
N LEU A 179 -0.97 -9.23 -13.41
CA LEU A 179 -2.34 -8.74 -13.41
C LEU A 179 -2.59 -7.88 -14.66
N GLY A 180 -1.74 -6.89 -14.93
CA GLY A 180 -1.86 -6.01 -16.10
C GLY A 180 -1.80 -6.74 -17.44
N LYS A 181 -1.01 -7.79 -17.54
CA LYS A 181 -0.96 -8.59 -18.77
C LYS A 181 -2.27 -9.31 -19.06
N TYR A 182 -3.02 -9.71 -18.03
CA TYR A 182 -4.22 -10.53 -18.20
C TYR A 182 -5.45 -9.70 -18.58
N SER A 183 -5.58 -8.50 -18.06
CA SER A 183 -6.71 -7.62 -18.38
C SER A 183 -6.74 -7.16 -19.82
N HIS A 184 -5.61 -7.15 -20.51
CA HIS A 184 -5.55 -6.83 -21.94
C HIS A 184 -6.15 -7.91 -22.85
N LEU A 185 -6.53 -9.06 -22.31
CA LEU A 185 -7.21 -10.11 -23.08
C LEU A 185 -8.74 -9.91 -23.16
N GLY A 186 -9.30 -9.02 -22.33
CA GLY A 186 -10.73 -8.78 -22.27
C GLY A 186 -11.36 -7.96 -23.40
N PRO A 187 -10.71 -6.89 -23.90
CA PRO A 187 -11.31 -6.01 -24.91
C PRO A 187 -11.55 -6.67 -26.26
N GLU A 188 -10.70 -7.59 -26.69
CA GLU A 188 -10.87 -8.30 -27.97
C GLU A 188 -12.11 -9.17 -27.98
N PHE A 189 -12.54 -9.64 -26.83
CA PHE A 189 -13.72 -10.44 -26.62
C PHE A 189 -15.03 -9.69 -26.89
N TYR A 190 -15.13 -8.45 -26.38
CA TYR A 190 -16.34 -7.65 -26.54
C TYR A 190 -16.56 -7.15 -27.97
N ARG A 191 -15.53 -7.00 -28.77
CA ARG A 191 -15.63 -6.53 -30.15
C ARG A 191 -16.21 -7.57 -31.11
N GLN A 192 -15.88 -8.84 -30.92
CA GLN A 192 -16.29 -9.89 -31.87
C GLN A 192 -17.76 -10.28 -31.73
N ASP A 193 -18.32 -10.24 -30.54
CA ASP A 193 -19.72 -10.65 -30.32
C ASP A 193 -20.73 -9.54 -30.66
N LEU A 194 -20.39 -8.29 -30.52
CA LEU A 194 -21.32 -7.17 -30.70
C LEU A 194 -21.39 -6.67 -32.15
N GLU A 195 -20.31 -6.77 -32.92
CA GLU A 195 -20.25 -6.18 -34.27
C GLU A 195 -20.58 -7.16 -35.41
N GLN A 196 -20.46 -8.46 -35.23
CA GLN A 196 -20.50 -9.40 -36.35
C GLN A 196 -21.56 -10.52 -36.27
N GLY A 197 -22.25 -10.71 -35.17
CA GLY A 197 -23.21 -11.80 -35.01
C GLY A 197 -22.63 -13.21 -35.27
N ILE A 198 -21.33 -13.33 -35.30
CA ILE A 198 -20.60 -14.57 -35.53
C ILE A 198 -20.20 -15.14 -34.19
N THR A 199 -20.93 -16.10 -33.70
CA THR A 199 -20.46 -17.01 -32.66
C THR A 199 -19.20 -17.69 -33.16
N THR A 200 -18.05 -17.22 -32.69
CA THR A 200 -16.78 -17.90 -32.98
C THR A 200 -16.85 -19.27 -32.34
N LYS A 201 -16.85 -20.34 -33.15
CA LYS A 201 -16.85 -21.76 -32.71
C LYS A 201 -15.78 -22.13 -31.68
N TYR A 202 -14.89 -21.21 -31.35
CA TYR A 202 -13.69 -21.44 -30.54
C TYR A 202 -13.67 -20.65 -29.22
N TYR A 203 -14.68 -19.78 -28.99
CA TYR A 203 -14.69 -18.99 -27.75
C TYR A 203 -15.67 -19.59 -26.74
N ASP A 204 -15.13 -20.06 -25.64
CA ASP A 204 -15.87 -20.57 -24.50
C ASP A 204 -15.78 -19.56 -23.34
N PHE A 205 -16.87 -18.80 -23.16
CA PHE A 205 -16.93 -17.76 -22.10
C PHE A 205 -16.75 -18.35 -20.70
N LEU A 206 -17.38 -19.49 -20.42
CA LEU A 206 -17.25 -20.12 -19.09
C LEU A 206 -15.82 -20.60 -18.84
N LYS A 207 -15.16 -21.13 -19.86
CA LYS A 207 -13.76 -21.50 -19.78
C LYS A 207 -12.86 -20.29 -19.59
N TYR A 208 -13.14 -19.17 -20.24
CA TYR A 208 -12.43 -17.92 -20.05
C TYR A 208 -12.58 -17.42 -18.60
N VAL A 209 -13.80 -17.29 -18.08
CA VAL A 209 -14.08 -16.86 -16.70
C VAL A 209 -13.35 -17.77 -15.72
N ARG A 210 -13.49 -19.08 -15.86
CA ARG A 210 -12.81 -20.05 -14.99
C ARG A 210 -11.29 -19.94 -15.04
N ASN A 211 -10.72 -19.78 -16.22
CA ASN A 211 -9.28 -19.63 -16.38
C ASN A 211 -8.79 -18.31 -15.79
N SER A 212 -9.56 -17.23 -15.95
CA SER A 212 -9.23 -15.93 -15.35
C SER A 212 -9.22 -16.00 -13.84
N GLU A 213 -10.22 -16.59 -13.21
CA GLU A 213 -10.29 -16.77 -11.76
C GLU A 213 -9.12 -17.60 -11.21
N ILE A 214 -8.79 -18.71 -11.87
CA ILE A 214 -7.62 -19.53 -11.50
C ILE A 214 -6.33 -18.71 -11.63
N TYR A 215 -6.21 -17.92 -12.67
CA TYR A 215 -5.04 -17.09 -12.91
C TYR A 215 -4.88 -16.01 -11.84
N PHE A 216 -5.94 -15.24 -11.54
CA PHE A 216 -5.92 -14.22 -10.49
C PHE A 216 -5.59 -14.80 -9.12
N ASN A 217 -6.25 -15.91 -8.75
CA ASN A 217 -5.97 -16.58 -7.48
C ASN A 217 -4.51 -17.05 -7.37
N ARG A 218 -3.94 -17.54 -8.45
CA ARG A 218 -2.53 -17.99 -8.48
C ARG A 218 -1.55 -16.83 -8.40
N VAL A 219 -1.83 -15.74 -9.12
CA VAL A 219 -0.98 -14.56 -9.15
C VAL A 219 -0.95 -13.84 -7.81
N THR A 220 -2.12 -13.73 -7.14
CA THR A 220 -2.28 -13.03 -5.86
C THR A 220 -2.28 -13.96 -4.65
N GLN A 221 -1.86 -15.21 -4.80
CA GLN A 221 -1.95 -16.23 -3.74
C GLN A 221 -1.36 -15.80 -2.40
N LYS A 222 -0.22 -15.11 -2.40
CA LYS A 222 0.42 -14.61 -1.18
C LYS A 222 -0.35 -13.50 -0.48
N TRP A 223 -1.21 -12.80 -1.23
CA TRP A 223 -2.03 -11.70 -0.75
C TRP A 223 -3.43 -12.14 -0.35
N GLY A 224 -3.88 -13.30 -0.80
CA GLY A 224 -5.24 -13.77 -0.54
C GLY A 224 -6.34 -12.97 -1.24
N TRP A 225 -6.00 -12.08 -2.18
CA TRP A 225 -6.96 -11.22 -2.85
C TRP A 225 -7.99 -12.01 -3.68
N ASN A 226 -9.26 -11.66 -3.56
CA ASN A 226 -10.39 -12.32 -4.23
C ASN A 226 -11.06 -11.45 -5.31
N ARG A 227 -10.45 -10.32 -5.68
CA ARG A 227 -10.96 -9.43 -6.73
C ARG A 227 -12.32 -8.78 -6.42
N ARG A 228 -12.64 -8.59 -5.12
CA ARG A 228 -13.96 -8.12 -4.65
C ARG A 228 -15.13 -9.03 -5.08
N ASP A 229 -14.85 -10.26 -5.48
CA ASP A 229 -15.88 -11.23 -5.86
C ASP A 229 -16.36 -11.97 -4.61
N TRP A 230 -17.47 -11.49 -4.06
CA TRP A 230 -18.14 -12.06 -2.90
C TRP A 230 -19.44 -12.78 -3.28
N SER A 231 -19.62 -13.12 -4.57
CA SER A 231 -20.80 -13.80 -5.07
C SER A 231 -20.95 -15.16 -4.41
N GLN A 232 -22.03 -15.35 -3.68
CA GLN A 232 -22.39 -16.64 -3.05
C GLN A 232 -22.60 -17.75 -4.07
N ASP A 233 -22.94 -17.41 -5.30
CA ASP A 233 -23.14 -18.37 -6.40
C ASP A 233 -21.83 -19.02 -6.87
N LYS A 234 -20.69 -18.39 -6.56
CA LYS A 234 -19.37 -18.85 -7.03
C LYS A 234 -18.48 -19.41 -5.93
N CYS A 235 -18.74 -19.05 -4.68
CA CYS A 235 -17.87 -19.37 -3.56
C CYS A 235 -18.68 -19.99 -2.42
N THR A 236 -18.12 -21.04 -1.80
CA THR A 236 -18.63 -21.47 -0.49
C THR A 236 -18.34 -20.40 0.56
N GLU A 237 -19.16 -20.31 1.60
CA GLU A 237 -18.95 -19.41 2.72
C GLU A 237 -17.54 -19.59 3.32
N TYR A 238 -17.13 -20.84 3.54
CA TYR A 238 -15.77 -21.18 3.98
C TYR A 238 -14.69 -20.54 3.10
N TYR A 239 -14.80 -20.64 1.77
CA TYR A 239 -13.81 -20.10 0.86
C TYR A 239 -13.76 -18.57 0.92
N SER A 240 -14.92 -17.92 1.04
CA SER A 240 -15.01 -16.48 1.18
C SER A 240 -14.29 -15.99 2.44
N PHE A 241 -14.57 -16.60 3.59
CA PHE A 241 -13.87 -16.28 4.84
C PHE A 241 -12.38 -16.60 4.78
N TYR A 242 -12.00 -17.71 4.20
CA TYR A 242 -10.59 -18.06 4.03
C TYR A 242 -9.82 -17.02 3.21
N LYS A 243 -10.41 -16.54 2.12
CA LYS A 243 -9.81 -15.49 1.27
C LYS A 243 -9.77 -14.16 2.02
N MET A 244 -10.84 -13.78 2.70
CA MET A 244 -10.89 -12.57 3.52
C MET A 244 -9.80 -12.59 4.59
N LEU A 245 -9.69 -13.64 5.39
CA LEU A 245 -8.66 -13.79 6.42
C LEU A 245 -7.25 -13.77 5.83
N SER A 246 -7.06 -14.41 4.67
CA SER A 246 -5.75 -14.40 3.99
C SER A 246 -5.36 -13.00 3.52
N PHE A 247 -6.33 -12.20 3.07
CA PHE A 247 -6.09 -10.83 2.64
C PHE A 247 -5.83 -9.90 3.85
N ARG A 248 -6.64 -10.02 4.91
CA ARG A 248 -6.44 -9.30 6.16
C ARG A 248 -5.09 -9.63 6.82
N TYR A 249 -4.68 -10.89 6.76
CA TYR A 249 -3.34 -11.30 7.19
C TYR A 249 -2.23 -10.55 6.42
N ALA A 250 -2.36 -10.46 5.10
CA ALA A 250 -1.39 -9.72 4.29
C ALA A 250 -1.38 -8.21 4.61
N GLN A 251 -2.54 -7.60 4.83
CA GLN A 251 -2.66 -6.21 5.27
C GLN A 251 -2.04 -5.99 6.66
N ALA A 252 -2.27 -6.90 7.61
CA ALA A 252 -1.67 -6.81 8.95
C ALA A 252 -0.12 -6.91 8.89
N ILE A 253 0.43 -7.85 8.11
CA ILE A 253 1.88 -7.92 7.87
C ILE A 253 2.41 -6.58 7.32
N LEU A 254 1.71 -6.00 6.36
CA LEU A 254 2.13 -4.74 5.74
C LEU A 254 2.09 -3.59 6.75
N ARG A 255 1.01 -3.48 7.54
CA ARG A 255 0.86 -2.49 8.61
C ARG A 255 1.97 -2.60 9.66
N GLU A 256 2.19 -3.80 10.22
CA GLU A 256 3.22 -4.04 11.21
C GLU A 256 4.62 -3.71 10.67
N HIS A 257 4.87 -4.06 9.41
CA HIS A 257 6.12 -3.71 8.74
C HIS A 257 6.30 -2.19 8.58
N ILE A 258 5.26 -1.45 8.19
CA ILE A 258 5.31 0.01 8.09
C ILE A 258 5.61 0.63 9.45
N ILE A 259 4.95 0.19 10.52
CA ILE A 259 5.19 0.67 11.89
C ILE A 259 6.65 0.41 12.30
N GLN A 260 7.18 -0.77 12.01
CA GLN A 260 8.59 -1.09 12.27
C GLN A 260 9.55 -0.18 11.49
N GLU A 261 9.25 0.11 10.22
CA GLU A 261 10.08 0.99 9.40
C GLU A 261 10.01 2.45 9.86
N ILE A 262 8.86 2.93 10.34
CA ILE A 262 8.73 4.24 10.99
C ILE A 262 9.61 4.27 12.25
N ASN A 263 9.55 3.25 13.10
CA ASN A 263 10.39 3.16 14.30
C ASN A 263 11.88 3.14 13.95
N ARG A 264 12.29 2.46 12.87
CA ARG A 264 13.68 2.50 12.38
C ARG A 264 14.09 3.88 11.85
N LEU A 265 13.14 4.61 11.25
CA LEU A 265 13.38 5.98 10.83
C LEU A 265 13.62 6.88 12.05
N LEU A 266 12.80 6.78 13.10
CA LEU A 266 12.97 7.53 14.35
C LEU A 266 14.32 7.22 15.00
N ASP A 267 14.72 5.94 15.08
CA ASP A 267 16.05 5.53 15.58
C ASP A 267 17.19 6.14 14.76
N ARG A 268 17.06 6.12 13.44
CA ARG A 268 18.04 6.71 12.52
C ARG A 268 18.20 8.23 12.72
N LEU A 269 17.12 8.90 13.08
CA LEU A 269 17.08 10.33 13.39
C LEU A 269 17.47 10.62 14.85
N SER A 270 17.88 9.58 15.62
CA SER A 270 18.25 9.67 17.02
C SER A 270 17.12 10.17 17.93
N ILE A 271 15.86 9.91 17.55
CA ILE A 271 14.66 10.24 18.32
C ILE A 271 14.31 9.02 19.18
N LYS A 272 14.38 9.15 20.50
CA LYS A 272 14.12 8.08 21.47
C LYS A 272 12.63 7.95 21.77
N CYS A 273 11.82 7.81 20.73
CA CYS A 273 10.39 7.57 20.81
C CYS A 273 10.01 6.38 19.94
N LYS A 274 9.05 5.58 20.40
CA LYS A 274 8.55 4.41 19.66
C LYS A 274 7.06 4.55 19.42
N LEU A 275 6.69 4.38 18.14
CA LEU A 275 5.31 4.25 17.73
C LEU A 275 4.82 2.83 17.98
N ASN A 276 3.71 2.70 18.67
CA ASN A 276 2.98 1.47 18.89
C ASN A 276 1.49 1.67 18.55
N VAL A 277 0.87 0.67 17.97
CA VAL A 277 -0.56 0.64 17.66
C VAL A 277 -1.13 -0.60 18.33
N VAL A 278 -2.09 -0.41 19.22
CA VAL A 278 -2.73 -1.48 20.00
C VAL A 278 -4.21 -1.58 19.67
N GLY A 279 -4.82 -2.73 19.95
CA GLY A 279 -6.25 -2.97 19.72
C GLY A 279 -6.61 -3.46 18.31
N LEU A 280 -5.70 -3.36 17.33
CA LEU A 280 -5.92 -3.93 16.00
C LEU A 280 -5.43 -5.37 15.93
N PRO A 281 -6.17 -6.27 15.24
CA PRO A 281 -5.72 -7.65 15.06
C PRO A 281 -4.34 -7.74 14.42
N THR A 282 -3.43 -8.44 15.06
CA THR A 282 -2.08 -8.69 14.54
C THR A 282 -2.07 -9.75 13.44
N ALA A 283 -1.02 -9.78 12.63
CA ALA A 283 -0.84 -10.85 11.65
C ALA A 283 -0.86 -12.24 12.30
N LYS A 284 -0.28 -12.39 13.48
CA LYS A 284 -0.26 -13.65 14.23
C LYS A 284 -1.67 -14.08 14.68
N GLU A 285 -2.47 -13.16 15.19
CA GLU A 285 -3.85 -13.42 15.61
C GLU A 285 -4.74 -13.79 14.42
N ILE A 286 -4.65 -13.06 13.31
CA ILE A 286 -5.40 -13.38 12.08
C ILE A 286 -5.03 -14.76 11.55
N LEU A 287 -3.73 -15.09 11.56
CA LEU A 287 -3.27 -16.42 11.18
C LEU A 287 -3.84 -17.52 12.08
N GLN A 288 -3.91 -17.27 13.39
CA GLN A 288 -4.49 -18.20 14.36
C GLN A 288 -5.99 -18.40 14.08
N ILE A 289 -6.75 -17.31 13.92
CA ILE A 289 -8.19 -17.35 13.59
C ILE A 289 -8.41 -18.17 12.30
N ARG A 290 -7.58 -17.95 11.26
CA ARG A 290 -7.67 -18.73 10.02
C ARG A 290 -7.42 -20.22 10.25
N ASN A 291 -6.43 -20.57 11.05
CA ASN A 291 -6.13 -21.98 11.37
C ASN A 291 -7.23 -22.64 12.17
N ASP A 292 -7.82 -21.94 13.14
CA ASP A 292 -8.92 -22.44 13.97
C ASP A 292 -10.19 -22.61 13.14
N MET A 293 -10.48 -21.68 12.22
CA MET A 293 -11.55 -21.84 11.23
C MET A 293 -11.32 -23.06 10.33
N GLN A 294 -10.08 -23.31 9.88
CA GLN A 294 -9.77 -24.49 9.05
C GLN A 294 -9.95 -25.81 9.77
N LYS A 295 -9.78 -25.83 11.09
CA LYS A 295 -10.01 -27.02 11.92
C LYS A 295 -11.48 -27.19 12.29
N GLY A 296 -12.30 -26.16 12.09
CA GLY A 296 -13.70 -26.13 12.55
C GLY A 296 -13.85 -25.77 14.04
N ASP A 297 -12.81 -25.21 14.65
CA ASP A 297 -12.80 -24.87 16.08
C ASP A 297 -13.61 -23.59 16.37
N ILE A 298 -13.85 -22.74 15.35
CA ILE A 298 -14.63 -21.50 15.46
C ILE A 298 -15.67 -21.38 14.34
N PRO A 299 -16.89 -20.87 14.63
CA PRO A 299 -17.92 -20.63 13.62
C PRO A 299 -17.64 -19.36 12.81
N PHE A 300 -18.20 -19.25 11.59
CA PHE A 300 -17.98 -18.10 10.70
C PHE A 300 -18.47 -16.77 11.28
N THR A 301 -19.53 -16.79 12.07
CA THR A 301 -20.05 -15.61 12.78
C THR A 301 -18.98 -15.01 13.70
N GLU A 302 -18.28 -15.83 14.46
CA GLU A 302 -17.20 -15.41 15.37
C GLU A 302 -15.98 -14.92 14.59
N VAL A 303 -15.69 -15.52 13.43
CA VAL A 303 -14.60 -15.03 12.54
C VAL A 303 -14.86 -13.59 12.09
N SER A 304 -16.09 -13.31 11.67
CA SER A 304 -16.48 -11.96 11.24
C SER A 304 -16.26 -10.93 12.34
N ASP A 305 -16.65 -11.28 13.57
CA ASP A 305 -16.55 -10.37 14.72
C ASP A 305 -15.11 -10.07 15.15
N LYS A 306 -14.23 -11.07 15.01
CA LYS A 306 -12.81 -10.93 15.41
C LYS A 306 -11.93 -10.18 14.41
N VAL A 307 -12.34 -10.06 13.16
CA VAL A 307 -11.49 -9.56 12.07
C VAL A 307 -12.08 -8.35 11.34
N ALA A 308 -13.27 -7.89 11.74
CA ALA A 308 -13.84 -6.67 11.20
C ALA A 308 -12.96 -5.46 11.60
N ILE A 309 -12.47 -4.76 10.62
CA ILE A 309 -11.77 -3.46 10.73
C ILE A 309 -12.65 -2.42 10.06
#